data_624a879da887cf76d28609641b0145f6
#
_entry.id   624a879da887cf76d28609641b0145f6
#
_cell.length_a   1.000
_cell.length_b   1.000
_cell.length_c   1.000
_cell.angle_alpha   90.00
_cell.angle_beta   90.00
_cell.angle_gamma   90.00
#
_symmetry.space_group_name_H-M   'P 1'
#
loop_
_entity.id
_entity.type
_entity.pdbx_description
1 polymer ?
#
loop_
_entity_poly.entity_id
_entity_poly.type
_entity_poly.pdbx_seq_one_letter_code
_entity_poly.pdbx_strand_id
1 'polypeptide(L)'
;MFHKDGMSGAYRLVPDRIMTLEELGFLPADAKNIRRLLDYNNGLILVTGPLGSGKTTTLASMIEVANNTREDHVITVEDPIEIVQKSKGCQITQREIGTCTKSYHAALKGALREDPDIIVIGEMHDLETIENAITASETGHLVIGTLHTCDAGNTLNRVLDVFPPAQQPQIRAMTAGSLRGIVCQRLVPAANGGLTIAYELLINTVAVANLISEGKLYQLKATMQIGSKAGMCTIDQNLFEKFKAGHITAETALAYMRDTSVIDQIKKYVAVEEAKKLVAAKAAAKKKK
;
A
#
# COMPACT_ATOMS: atom_id res chain seq x y z
N MET A 1 11.04 -12.90 28.98
CA MET A 1 10.93 -12.17 30.27
C MET A 1 10.86 -13.15 31.40
N PHE A 2 11.55 -12.85 32.54
CA PHE A 2 11.42 -13.63 33.77
C PHE A 2 10.29 -13.03 34.62
N HIS A 3 9.44 -13.85 35.17
CA HIS A 3 8.40 -13.48 36.12
C HIS A 3 8.30 -14.53 37.22
N LYS A 4 7.45 -14.31 38.26
CA LYS A 4 7.35 -15.14 39.46
C LYS A 4 7.19 -16.65 39.17
N ASP A 5 6.50 -17.01 38.09
CA ASP A 5 6.17 -18.40 37.76
C ASP A 5 7.10 -18.99 36.66
N GLY A 6 8.25 -18.31 36.34
CA GLY A 6 9.21 -18.78 35.38
C GLY A 6 9.45 -17.82 34.18
N MET A 7 9.88 -18.37 33.05
CA MET A 7 10.09 -17.63 31.82
C MET A 7 8.85 -17.68 30.95
N SER A 8 8.42 -16.52 30.42
CA SER A 8 7.43 -16.43 29.35
C SER A 8 8.05 -15.89 28.07
N GLY A 9 7.62 -16.43 26.93
CA GLY A 9 7.99 -15.97 25.61
C GLY A 9 6.74 -15.76 24.76
N ALA A 10 6.71 -14.67 24.01
CA ALA A 10 5.74 -14.46 22.94
C ALA A 10 6.44 -14.71 21.61
N TYR A 11 5.91 -15.64 20.82
CA TYR A 11 6.45 -15.99 19.52
C TYR A 11 5.44 -15.61 18.43
N ARG A 12 5.90 -14.87 17.41
CA ARG A 12 5.13 -14.60 16.21
C ARG A 12 5.53 -15.62 15.15
N LEU A 13 4.58 -16.41 14.68
CA LEU A 13 4.85 -17.37 13.60
C LEU A 13 4.95 -16.63 12.28
N VAL A 14 5.97 -16.97 11.49
CA VAL A 14 6.13 -16.50 10.11
C VAL A 14 5.18 -17.30 9.23
N PRO A 15 4.45 -16.67 8.29
CA PRO A 15 3.58 -17.39 7.36
C PRO A 15 4.37 -18.41 6.51
N ASP A 16 3.81 -19.61 6.31
CA ASP A 16 4.44 -20.67 5.50
C ASP A 16 4.49 -20.33 4.00
N ARG A 17 3.63 -19.41 3.55
CA ARG A 17 3.57 -18.97 2.15
C ARG A 17 3.29 -17.47 2.02
N ILE A 18 3.72 -16.89 0.92
CA ILE A 18 3.40 -15.53 0.55
C ILE A 18 2.02 -15.51 -0.11
N MET A 19 1.15 -14.63 0.35
CA MET A 19 -0.19 -14.44 -0.19
C MET A 19 -0.12 -13.60 -1.48
N THR A 20 -0.99 -13.91 -2.45
CA THR A 20 -1.16 -13.08 -3.64
C THR A 20 -1.87 -11.76 -3.29
N LEU A 21 -1.78 -10.75 -4.16
CA LEU A 21 -2.48 -9.47 -3.97
C LEU A 21 -4.01 -9.67 -3.83
N GLU A 22 -4.59 -10.60 -4.57
CA GLU A 22 -6.00 -10.94 -4.49
C GLU A 22 -6.37 -11.61 -3.17
N GLU A 23 -5.53 -12.52 -2.66
CA GLU A 23 -5.73 -13.16 -1.35
C GLU A 23 -5.61 -12.16 -0.20
N LEU A 24 -4.81 -11.11 -0.34
CA LEU A 24 -4.77 -9.98 0.60
C LEU A 24 -6.06 -9.16 0.58
N GLY A 25 -6.84 -9.28 -0.50
CA GLY A 25 -8.10 -8.59 -0.68
C GLY A 25 -8.02 -7.37 -1.60
N PHE A 26 -6.98 -7.20 -2.39
CA PHE A 26 -7.02 -6.23 -3.49
C PHE A 26 -8.05 -6.68 -4.54
N LEU A 27 -8.84 -5.74 -5.04
CA LEU A 27 -9.77 -6.04 -6.13
C LEU A 27 -8.98 -6.38 -7.40
N PRO A 28 -9.45 -7.30 -8.26
CA PRO A 28 -8.67 -7.78 -9.41
C PRO A 28 -8.15 -6.67 -10.33
N ALA A 29 -8.94 -5.63 -10.55
CA ALA A 29 -8.54 -4.48 -11.38
C ALA A 29 -7.37 -3.70 -10.73
N ASP A 30 -7.42 -3.50 -9.41
CA ASP A 30 -6.41 -2.76 -8.66
C ASP A 30 -5.14 -3.60 -8.47
N ALA A 31 -5.27 -4.90 -8.23
CA ALA A 31 -4.14 -5.83 -8.22
C ALA A 31 -3.39 -5.81 -9.56
N LYS A 32 -4.11 -5.73 -10.69
CA LYS A 32 -3.50 -5.55 -12.01
C LYS A 32 -2.76 -4.22 -12.13
N ASN A 33 -3.31 -3.13 -11.59
CA ASN A 33 -2.65 -1.83 -11.59
C ASN A 33 -1.37 -1.84 -10.71
N ILE A 34 -1.41 -2.50 -9.54
CA ILE A 34 -0.23 -2.67 -8.69
C ILE A 34 0.86 -3.49 -9.41
N ARG A 35 0.50 -4.57 -10.13
CA ARG A 35 1.46 -5.32 -10.96
C ARG A 35 2.12 -4.43 -12.01
N ARG A 36 1.34 -3.56 -12.69
CA ARG A 36 1.89 -2.60 -13.65
C ARG A 36 2.88 -1.61 -13.04
N LEU A 37 2.75 -1.27 -11.75
CA LEU A 37 3.76 -0.45 -11.07
C LEU A 37 5.09 -1.19 -10.95
N LEU A 38 5.06 -2.53 -10.89
CA LEU A 38 6.26 -3.36 -10.83
C LEU A 38 6.90 -3.62 -12.20
N ASP A 39 6.24 -3.26 -13.30
CA ASP A 39 6.79 -3.36 -14.65
C ASP A 39 7.74 -2.19 -14.99
N TYR A 40 7.79 -1.14 -14.16
CA TYR A 40 8.75 -0.05 -14.34
C TYR A 40 10.17 -0.52 -14.01
N ASN A 41 11.14 -0.03 -14.79
CA ASN A 41 12.55 -0.29 -14.51
C ASN A 41 13.11 0.64 -13.45
N ASN A 42 12.52 1.81 -13.26
CA ASN A 42 12.92 2.79 -12.25
C ASN A 42 11.71 3.56 -11.71
N GLY A 43 11.90 4.18 -10.58
CA GLY A 43 10.92 5.05 -9.94
C GLY A 43 10.65 4.66 -8.49
N LEU A 44 9.76 5.39 -7.85
CA LEU A 44 9.42 5.24 -6.44
C LEU A 44 7.98 4.73 -6.30
N ILE A 45 7.81 3.64 -5.58
CA ILE A 45 6.51 3.11 -5.15
C ILE A 45 6.46 3.18 -3.63
N LEU A 46 5.38 3.72 -3.08
CA LEU A 46 5.19 3.82 -1.63
C LEU A 46 4.03 2.95 -1.18
N VAL A 47 4.26 2.11 -0.17
CA VAL A 47 3.23 1.32 0.51
C VAL A 47 3.06 1.87 1.92
N THR A 48 1.91 2.45 2.22
CA THR A 48 1.73 3.20 3.48
C THR A 48 0.50 2.73 4.26
N GLY A 49 0.46 3.09 5.51
CA GLY A 49 -0.64 2.74 6.42
C GLY A 49 -0.17 2.69 7.88
N PRO A 50 -1.10 2.72 8.83
CA PRO A 50 -0.77 2.65 10.26
C PRO A 50 -0.05 1.33 10.62
N LEU A 51 0.47 1.25 11.84
CA LEU A 51 1.01 0.00 12.38
C LEU A 51 -0.05 -1.11 12.31
N GLY A 52 0.36 -2.32 11.93
CA GLY A 52 -0.54 -3.46 11.78
C GLY A 52 -1.48 -3.39 10.58
N SER A 53 -1.26 -2.50 9.61
CA SER A 53 -2.08 -2.43 8.40
C SER A 53 -1.73 -3.47 7.31
N GLY A 54 -0.71 -4.31 7.54
CA GLY A 54 -0.30 -5.36 6.61
C GLY A 54 0.70 -4.91 5.54
N LYS A 55 1.44 -3.79 5.73
CA LYS A 55 2.44 -3.29 4.77
C LYS A 55 3.49 -4.33 4.41
N THR A 56 4.09 -4.97 5.40
CA THR A 56 5.12 -6.02 5.20
C THR A 56 4.58 -7.17 4.34
N THR A 57 3.32 -7.58 4.58
CA THR A 57 2.69 -8.66 3.79
C THR A 57 2.42 -8.21 2.36
N THR A 58 2.02 -6.96 2.15
CA THR A 58 1.84 -6.39 0.80
C THR A 58 3.17 -6.26 0.08
N LEU A 59 4.23 -5.78 0.76
CA LEU A 59 5.59 -5.76 0.19
C LEU A 59 6.05 -7.15 -0.24
N ALA A 60 5.88 -8.15 0.64
CA ALA A 60 6.25 -9.52 0.31
C ALA A 60 5.50 -10.05 -0.92
N SER A 61 4.21 -9.72 -1.04
CA SER A 61 3.40 -10.06 -2.21
C SER A 61 3.87 -9.34 -3.47
N MET A 62 4.28 -8.07 -3.39
CA MET A 62 4.83 -7.31 -4.52
C MET A 62 6.19 -7.87 -4.96
N ILE A 63 7.07 -8.20 -4.00
CA ILE A 63 8.36 -8.86 -4.29
C ILE A 63 8.10 -10.21 -4.98
N GLU A 64 7.14 -11.00 -4.48
CA GLU A 64 6.80 -12.30 -5.08
C GLU A 64 6.25 -12.15 -6.51
N VAL A 65 5.50 -11.09 -6.81
CA VAL A 65 5.09 -10.78 -8.19
C VAL A 65 6.33 -10.53 -9.07
N ALA A 66 7.25 -9.67 -8.65
CA ALA A 66 8.48 -9.40 -9.40
C ALA A 66 9.32 -10.69 -9.57
N ASN A 67 9.48 -11.46 -8.50
CA ASN A 67 10.22 -12.72 -8.48
C ASN A 67 9.67 -13.81 -9.41
N ASN A 68 8.37 -13.75 -9.74
CA ASN A 68 7.74 -14.67 -10.67
C ASN A 68 7.70 -14.15 -12.12
N THR A 69 7.94 -12.85 -12.36
CA THR A 69 7.74 -12.21 -13.68
C THR A 69 8.98 -11.54 -14.24
N ARG A 70 10.03 -11.32 -13.43
CA ARG A 70 11.25 -10.60 -13.80
C ARG A 70 12.50 -11.46 -13.50
N GLU A 71 13.63 -11.04 -14.05
CA GLU A 71 14.95 -11.68 -13.85
C GLU A 71 15.94 -10.65 -13.28
N ASP A 72 15.53 -10.01 -12.18
CA ASP A 72 16.18 -8.86 -11.58
C ASP A 72 16.97 -9.23 -10.31
N HIS A 73 17.90 -8.34 -9.92
CA HIS A 73 18.50 -8.36 -8.59
C HIS A 73 17.68 -7.49 -7.63
N VAL A 74 17.04 -8.12 -6.65
CA VAL A 74 16.22 -7.47 -5.63
C VAL A 74 16.99 -7.41 -4.31
N ILE A 75 17.23 -6.21 -3.79
CA ILE A 75 17.81 -6.04 -2.46
C ILE A 75 16.74 -5.49 -1.52
N THR A 76 16.50 -6.17 -0.39
CA THR A 76 15.64 -5.65 0.67
C THR A 76 16.46 -5.21 1.86
N VAL A 77 16.00 -4.17 2.56
CA VAL A 77 16.54 -3.70 3.84
C VAL A 77 15.40 -3.62 4.83
N GLU A 78 15.45 -4.42 5.88
CA GLU A 78 14.33 -4.67 6.81
C GLU A 78 14.78 -4.61 8.27
N ASP A 79 13.87 -4.31 9.19
CA ASP A 79 14.13 -4.26 10.65
C ASP A 79 12.89 -4.74 11.44
N PRO A 80 12.82 -6.05 11.76
CA PRO A 80 13.61 -7.18 11.23
C PRO A 80 13.01 -7.76 9.93
N ILE A 81 13.64 -8.81 9.38
CA ILE A 81 13.06 -9.61 8.30
C ILE A 81 11.87 -10.42 8.87
N GLU A 82 10.64 -10.07 8.45
CA GLU A 82 9.43 -10.77 8.92
C GLU A 82 9.02 -11.93 7.97
N ILE A 83 9.31 -11.83 6.67
CA ILE A 83 8.93 -12.82 5.66
C ILE A 83 10.16 -13.14 4.81
N VAL A 84 10.58 -14.41 4.83
CA VAL A 84 11.73 -14.85 4.05
C VAL A 84 11.29 -15.11 2.61
N GLN A 85 11.99 -14.47 1.66
CA GLN A 85 11.78 -14.61 0.23
C GLN A 85 12.75 -15.67 -0.34
N LYS A 86 12.26 -16.53 -1.23
CA LYS A 86 13.10 -17.48 -1.94
C LYS A 86 13.31 -17.00 -3.36
N SER A 87 14.55 -16.90 -3.81
CA SER A 87 14.88 -16.57 -5.21
C SER A 87 14.25 -17.57 -6.19
N LYS A 88 13.65 -17.05 -7.27
CA LYS A 88 13.05 -17.80 -8.38
C LYS A 88 13.56 -17.24 -9.70
N GLY A 89 12.82 -16.30 -10.34
CA GLY A 89 13.31 -15.53 -11.48
C GLY A 89 14.31 -14.47 -11.04
N CYS A 90 14.03 -13.79 -9.94
CA CYS A 90 14.92 -12.79 -9.37
C CYS A 90 15.95 -13.39 -8.41
N GLN A 91 17.12 -12.78 -8.34
CA GLN A 91 18.06 -12.95 -7.24
C GLN A 91 17.62 -12.05 -6.08
N ILE A 92 17.23 -12.62 -4.93
CA ILE A 92 16.77 -11.86 -3.78
C ILE A 92 17.82 -11.88 -2.67
N THR A 93 18.24 -10.68 -2.26
CA THR A 93 19.19 -10.44 -1.16
C THR A 93 18.49 -9.65 -0.05
N GLN A 94 18.11 -10.33 1.04
CA GLN A 94 17.47 -9.67 2.19
C GLN A 94 18.52 -9.28 3.22
N ARG A 95 18.46 -8.05 3.71
CA ARG A 95 19.38 -7.49 4.73
C ARG A 95 18.62 -7.02 5.94
N GLU A 96 18.97 -7.55 7.09
CA GLU A 96 18.42 -7.16 8.38
C GLU A 96 19.30 -6.13 9.05
N ILE A 97 18.68 -5.05 9.56
CA ILE A 97 19.36 -4.05 10.38
C ILE A 97 19.84 -4.71 11.69
N GLY A 98 21.02 -4.33 12.14
CA GLY A 98 21.65 -4.91 13.34
C GLY A 98 22.38 -6.22 13.11
N THR A 99 21.95 -7.03 12.14
CA THR A 99 22.58 -8.33 11.81
C THR A 99 23.48 -8.20 10.59
N CYS A 100 22.93 -7.73 9.45
CA CYS A 100 23.65 -7.62 8.17
C CYS A 100 24.23 -6.24 7.93
N THR A 101 23.65 -5.21 8.51
CA THR A 101 24.00 -3.79 8.31
C THR A 101 23.72 -2.98 9.57
N LYS A 102 24.36 -1.82 9.70
CA LYS A 102 24.22 -0.96 10.89
C LYS A 102 23.01 -0.03 10.84
N SER A 103 22.56 0.34 9.64
CA SER A 103 21.43 1.28 9.44
C SER A 103 20.90 1.18 8.02
N TYR A 104 19.69 1.72 7.80
CA TYR A 104 19.09 1.86 6.46
C TYR A 104 20.00 2.64 5.51
N HIS A 105 20.55 3.79 5.96
CA HIS A 105 21.49 4.59 5.18
C HIS A 105 22.72 3.80 4.73
N ALA A 106 23.38 3.08 5.65
CA ALA A 106 24.56 2.27 5.33
C ALA A 106 24.23 1.14 4.35
N ALA A 107 23.07 0.50 4.52
CA ALA A 107 22.58 -0.56 3.64
C ALA A 107 22.30 -0.06 2.23
N LEU A 108 21.59 1.07 2.10
CA LEU A 108 21.26 1.67 0.80
C LEU A 108 22.51 2.11 0.06
N LYS A 109 23.46 2.77 0.75
CA LYS A 109 24.74 3.17 0.17
C LYS A 109 25.56 1.97 -0.33
N GLY A 110 25.47 0.83 0.35
CA GLY A 110 26.07 -0.44 -0.08
C GLY A 110 25.32 -1.02 -1.27
N ALA A 111 23.99 -1.10 -1.18
CA ALA A 111 23.12 -1.65 -2.22
C ALA A 111 23.36 -1.01 -3.59
N LEU A 112 23.43 0.32 -3.66
CA LEU A 112 23.70 1.06 -4.90
C LEU A 112 25.02 0.71 -5.61
N ARG A 113 25.91 -0.10 -4.99
CA ARG A 113 27.16 -0.57 -5.58
C ARG A 113 27.11 -2.04 -6.00
N GLU A 114 25.97 -2.67 -5.85
CA GLU A 114 25.76 -4.10 -6.10
C GLU A 114 24.89 -4.36 -7.33
N ASP A 115 24.69 -3.30 -8.13
CA ASP A 115 23.89 -3.34 -9.36
C ASP A 115 22.48 -3.93 -9.15
N PRO A 116 21.69 -3.38 -8.21
CA PRO A 116 20.33 -3.85 -7.99
C PRO A 116 19.38 -3.22 -9.00
N ASP A 117 18.40 -3.97 -9.46
CA ASP A 117 17.28 -3.45 -10.26
C ASP A 117 16.16 -2.93 -9.36
N ILE A 118 15.89 -3.67 -8.27
CA ILE A 118 14.82 -3.33 -7.31
C ILE A 118 15.42 -3.20 -5.91
N ILE A 119 15.12 -2.08 -5.25
CA ILE A 119 15.49 -1.83 -3.84
C ILE A 119 14.21 -1.73 -3.02
N VAL A 120 14.08 -2.57 -1.98
CA VAL A 120 12.95 -2.55 -1.07
C VAL A 120 13.40 -2.04 0.29
N ILE A 121 12.75 -0.99 0.78
CA ILE A 121 13.05 -0.34 2.06
C ILE A 121 11.89 -0.63 3.01
N GLY A 122 12.17 -1.44 4.04
CA GLY A 122 11.17 -1.86 5.02
C GLY A 122 10.50 -0.66 5.69
N GLU A 123 11.26 0.39 5.99
CA GLU A 123 10.71 1.58 6.65
C GLU A 123 11.54 2.85 6.35
N MET A 124 10.86 3.93 5.95
CA MET A 124 11.47 5.22 5.59
C MET A 124 11.14 6.25 6.67
N HIS A 125 11.98 6.37 7.69
CA HIS A 125 11.72 7.24 8.85
C HIS A 125 12.47 8.56 8.83
N ASP A 126 13.71 8.56 8.38
CA ASP A 126 14.63 9.67 8.50
C ASP A 126 14.94 10.30 7.14
N LEU A 127 15.45 11.53 7.20
CA LEU A 127 15.79 12.33 6.03
C LEU A 127 16.76 11.59 5.09
N GLU A 128 17.82 10.99 5.63
CA GLU A 128 18.87 10.36 4.81
C GLU A 128 18.33 9.15 4.05
N THR A 129 17.48 8.33 4.68
CA THR A 129 16.83 7.18 4.04
C THR A 129 15.89 7.64 2.93
N ILE A 130 15.09 8.68 3.15
CA ILE A 130 14.15 9.22 2.16
C ILE A 130 14.91 9.86 0.98
N GLU A 131 15.98 10.62 1.26
CA GLU A 131 16.82 11.23 0.23
C GLU A 131 17.48 10.17 -0.67
N ASN A 132 18.06 9.13 -0.06
CA ASN A 132 18.67 8.02 -0.79
C ASN A 132 17.63 7.26 -1.64
N ALA A 133 16.42 7.04 -1.12
CA ALA A 133 15.33 6.38 -1.84
C ALA A 133 14.90 7.18 -3.08
N ILE A 134 14.71 8.50 -2.94
CA ILE A 134 14.37 9.38 -4.06
C ILE A 134 15.50 9.40 -5.09
N THR A 135 16.75 9.57 -4.65
CA THR A 135 17.92 9.60 -5.53
C THR A 135 18.09 8.28 -6.30
N ALA A 136 17.97 7.14 -5.60
CA ALA A 136 18.03 5.82 -6.24
C ALA A 136 16.93 5.66 -7.30
N SER A 137 15.71 6.13 -7.00
CA SER A 137 14.57 6.04 -7.93
C SER A 137 14.75 6.89 -9.20
N GLU A 138 15.54 7.95 -9.15
CA GLU A 138 15.89 8.77 -10.31
C GLU A 138 17.08 8.20 -11.10
N THR A 139 18.01 7.51 -10.41
CA THR A 139 19.25 7.02 -11.00
C THR A 139 19.15 5.62 -11.61
N GLY A 140 17.95 5.11 -11.83
CA GLY A 140 17.73 3.90 -12.61
C GLY A 140 17.16 2.71 -11.85
N HIS A 141 16.90 2.83 -10.53
CA HIS A 141 16.41 1.73 -9.69
C HIS A 141 14.91 1.85 -9.43
N LEU A 142 14.20 0.72 -9.40
CA LEU A 142 12.84 0.67 -8.88
C LEU A 142 12.90 0.56 -7.35
N VAL A 143 12.48 1.61 -6.67
CA VAL A 143 12.49 1.68 -5.20
C VAL A 143 11.09 1.48 -4.66
N ILE A 144 10.92 0.54 -3.73
CA ILE A 144 9.65 0.30 -3.02
C ILE A 144 9.90 0.56 -1.53
N GLY A 145 9.22 1.56 -0.97
CA GLY A 145 9.41 1.93 0.43
C GLY A 145 8.12 1.99 1.23
N THR A 146 8.22 1.90 2.57
CA THR A 146 7.03 2.08 3.42
C THR A 146 7.11 3.31 4.32
N LEU A 147 5.90 3.83 4.64
CA LEU A 147 5.69 4.90 5.61
C LEU A 147 4.42 4.61 6.46
N HIS A 148 4.26 5.34 7.58
CA HIS A 148 3.13 5.18 8.50
C HIS A 148 2.01 6.21 8.29
N THR A 149 1.80 6.66 7.08
CA THR A 149 0.77 7.66 6.71
C THR A 149 -0.52 6.99 6.25
N CYS A 150 -1.66 7.68 6.39
CA CYS A 150 -2.98 7.09 6.18
C CYS A 150 -3.61 7.41 4.82
N ASP A 151 -3.04 8.32 4.04
CA ASP A 151 -3.48 8.72 2.71
C ASP A 151 -2.33 9.27 1.87
N ALA A 152 -2.53 9.38 0.55
CA ALA A 152 -1.50 9.77 -0.40
C ALA A 152 -1.02 11.22 -0.21
N GLY A 153 -1.92 12.14 0.14
CA GLY A 153 -1.58 13.53 0.39
C GLY A 153 -0.65 13.68 1.59
N ASN A 154 -1.01 13.05 2.72
CA ASN A 154 -0.17 13.03 3.92
C ASN A 154 1.14 12.25 3.71
N THR A 155 1.13 11.23 2.85
CA THR A 155 2.36 10.51 2.48
C THR A 155 3.35 11.46 1.79
N LEU A 156 2.89 12.20 0.79
CA LEU A 156 3.74 13.15 0.07
C LEU A 156 4.18 14.32 0.97
N ASN A 157 3.29 14.85 1.81
CA ASN A 157 3.68 15.86 2.80
C ASN A 157 4.80 15.31 3.70
N ARG A 158 4.65 14.08 4.24
CA ARG A 158 5.66 13.48 5.12
C ARG A 158 7.01 13.30 4.43
N VAL A 159 7.01 12.93 3.15
CA VAL A 159 8.25 12.82 2.34
C VAL A 159 8.92 14.18 2.17
N LEU A 160 8.15 15.24 1.99
CA LEU A 160 8.67 16.60 1.75
C LEU A 160 9.08 17.31 3.04
N ASP A 161 8.32 17.13 4.12
CA ASP A 161 8.49 17.89 5.38
C ASP A 161 9.75 17.52 6.16
N VAL A 162 10.38 16.36 5.86
CA VAL A 162 11.66 16.00 6.47
C VAL A 162 12.82 16.86 5.95
N PHE A 163 12.66 17.51 4.78
CA PHE A 163 13.68 18.32 4.15
C PHE A 163 13.59 19.79 4.58
N PRO A 164 14.74 20.48 4.71
CA PRO A 164 14.76 21.93 4.93
C PRO A 164 13.96 22.68 3.85
N PRO A 165 13.27 23.77 4.20
CA PRO A 165 12.42 24.51 3.25
C PRO A 165 13.12 24.90 1.94
N ALA A 166 14.43 25.23 2.00
CA ALA A 166 15.22 25.60 0.82
C ALA A 166 15.38 24.42 -0.20
N GLN A 167 15.32 23.18 0.26
CA GLN A 167 15.48 21.99 -0.58
C GLN A 167 14.14 21.46 -1.10
N GLN A 168 13.03 21.77 -0.43
CA GLN A 168 11.72 21.23 -0.78
C GLN A 168 11.28 21.42 -2.24
N PRO A 169 11.55 22.56 -2.92
CA PRO A 169 11.20 22.71 -4.34
C PRO A 169 11.91 21.70 -5.24
N GLN A 170 13.19 21.43 -4.98
CA GLN A 170 13.97 20.43 -5.71
C GLN A 170 13.42 19.03 -5.45
N ILE A 171 13.20 18.66 -4.17
CA ILE A 171 12.67 17.36 -3.79
C ILE A 171 11.26 17.12 -4.35
N ARG A 172 10.41 18.16 -4.43
CA ARG A 172 9.10 18.07 -5.11
C ARG A 172 9.27 17.70 -6.59
N ALA A 173 10.17 18.38 -7.28
CA ALA A 173 10.42 18.09 -8.70
C ALA A 173 10.94 16.66 -8.90
N MET A 174 11.89 16.23 -8.09
CA MET A 174 12.44 14.85 -8.11
C MET A 174 11.33 13.82 -7.81
N THR A 175 10.57 14.02 -6.74
CA THR A 175 9.47 13.11 -6.37
C THR A 175 8.37 13.07 -7.45
N ALA A 176 8.03 14.22 -8.05
CA ALA A 176 7.05 14.27 -9.13
C ALA A 176 7.48 13.47 -10.37
N GLY A 177 8.78 13.46 -10.69
CA GLY A 177 9.36 12.71 -11.81
C GLY A 177 9.51 11.22 -11.53
N SER A 178 9.96 10.87 -10.33
CA SER A 178 10.30 9.49 -10.00
C SER A 178 9.12 8.68 -9.44
N LEU A 179 8.14 9.28 -8.78
CA LEU A 179 6.99 8.57 -8.21
C LEU A 179 6.25 7.79 -9.30
N ARG A 180 5.91 6.53 -9.02
CA ARG A 180 5.05 5.68 -9.87
C ARG A 180 3.67 5.50 -9.26
N GLY A 181 3.59 5.26 -7.95
CA GLY A 181 2.32 5.13 -7.26
C GLY A 181 2.45 5.07 -5.75
N ILE A 182 1.32 5.23 -5.08
CA ILE A 182 1.20 5.11 -3.63
C ILE A 182 0.03 4.18 -3.33
N VAL A 183 0.26 3.16 -2.49
CA VAL A 183 -0.76 2.26 -1.95
C VAL A 183 -0.92 2.58 -0.48
N CYS A 184 -1.98 3.28 -0.09
CA CYS A 184 -2.27 3.54 1.32
C CYS A 184 -3.29 2.51 1.80
N GLN A 185 -2.99 1.77 2.85
CA GLN A 185 -3.80 0.63 3.27
C GLN A 185 -4.12 0.60 4.75
N ARG A 186 -5.21 -0.09 5.09
CA ARG A 186 -5.59 -0.47 6.46
C ARG A 186 -6.32 -1.80 6.45
N LEU A 187 -6.29 -2.51 7.57
CA LEU A 187 -7.11 -3.70 7.75
C LEU A 187 -8.47 -3.32 8.32
N VAL A 188 -9.52 -3.96 7.79
CA VAL A 188 -10.91 -3.81 8.22
C VAL A 188 -11.56 -5.18 8.40
N PRO A 189 -12.58 -5.33 9.26
CA PRO A 189 -13.31 -6.58 9.42
C PRO A 189 -13.94 -7.05 8.10
N ALA A 190 -13.72 -8.31 7.73
CA ALA A 190 -14.33 -8.94 6.57
C ALA A 190 -15.73 -9.48 6.91
N ALA A 191 -16.63 -9.55 5.93
CA ALA A 191 -18.01 -10.01 6.13
C ALA A 191 -18.11 -11.47 6.57
N ASN A 192 -17.16 -12.30 6.17
CA ASN A 192 -17.08 -13.73 6.51
C ASN A 192 -16.15 -14.05 7.69
N GLY A 193 -15.78 -13.02 8.46
CA GLY A 193 -14.85 -13.11 9.57
C GLY A 193 -13.40 -12.88 9.18
N GLY A 194 -12.55 -12.56 10.18
CA GLY A 194 -11.17 -12.16 9.95
C GLY A 194 -11.04 -10.73 9.45
N LEU A 195 -9.94 -10.45 8.74
CA LEU A 195 -9.59 -9.12 8.25
C LEU A 195 -9.40 -9.14 6.73
N THR A 196 -9.72 -8.03 6.08
CA THR A 196 -9.41 -7.75 4.68
C THR A 196 -8.76 -6.36 4.57
N ILE A 197 -8.03 -6.12 3.51
CA ILE A 197 -7.40 -4.83 3.26
C ILE A 197 -8.42 -3.84 2.68
N ALA A 198 -8.48 -2.63 3.22
CA ALA A 198 -9.07 -1.46 2.56
C ALA A 198 -7.94 -0.52 2.18
N TYR A 199 -7.99 0.07 1.00
CA TYR A 199 -6.86 0.81 0.45
C TYR A 199 -7.28 1.99 -0.41
N GLU A 200 -6.34 2.89 -0.57
CA GLU A 200 -6.33 3.97 -1.54
C GLU A 200 -5.18 3.71 -2.51
N LEU A 201 -5.40 3.88 -3.79
CA LEU A 201 -4.39 3.71 -4.83
C LEU A 201 -4.24 5.00 -5.64
N LEU A 202 -3.07 5.61 -5.55
CA LEU A 202 -2.68 6.74 -6.39
C LEU A 202 -1.71 6.24 -7.47
N ILE A 203 -1.99 6.57 -8.72
CA ILE A 203 -1.09 6.36 -9.85
C ILE A 203 -0.55 7.72 -10.28
N ASN A 204 0.76 7.84 -10.44
CA ASN A 204 1.34 9.11 -10.85
C ASN A 204 1.08 9.37 -12.34
N THR A 205 0.08 10.20 -12.60
CA THR A 205 -0.23 10.75 -13.91
C THR A 205 0.40 12.13 -14.06
N VAL A 206 0.43 12.67 -15.28
CA VAL A 206 0.91 14.05 -15.52
C VAL A 206 0.19 15.07 -14.62
N ALA A 207 -1.12 14.90 -14.39
CA ALA A 207 -1.88 15.78 -13.51
C ALA A 207 -1.40 15.67 -12.05
N VAL A 208 -1.14 14.45 -11.56
CA VAL A 208 -0.62 14.22 -10.20
C VAL A 208 0.79 14.79 -10.07
N ALA A 209 1.68 14.53 -11.05
CA ALA A 209 3.04 15.06 -11.07
C ALA A 209 3.06 16.60 -11.00
N ASN A 210 2.19 17.27 -11.75
CA ASN A 210 2.06 18.73 -11.70
C ASN A 210 1.62 19.23 -10.30
N LEU A 211 0.63 18.56 -9.68
CA LEU A 211 0.20 18.92 -8.32
C LEU A 211 1.32 18.75 -7.28
N ILE A 212 2.14 17.71 -7.41
CA ILE A 212 3.31 17.51 -6.54
C ILE A 212 4.33 18.62 -6.75
N SER A 213 4.71 18.89 -8.00
CA SER A 213 5.69 19.94 -8.34
C SER A 213 5.27 21.33 -7.87
N GLU A 214 3.98 21.64 -8.00
CA GLU A 214 3.41 22.93 -7.59
C GLU A 214 3.10 23.00 -6.08
N GLY A 215 3.25 21.91 -5.33
CA GLY A 215 2.91 21.83 -3.90
C GLY A 215 1.41 21.89 -3.60
N LYS A 216 0.55 21.61 -4.60
CA LYS A 216 -0.92 21.65 -4.47
C LYS A 216 -1.50 20.30 -4.02
N LEU A 217 -0.89 19.67 -3.01
CA LEU A 217 -1.24 18.31 -2.57
C LEU A 217 -2.68 18.19 -2.03
N TYR A 218 -3.28 19.30 -1.60
CA TYR A 218 -4.68 19.34 -1.17
C TYR A 218 -5.69 19.03 -2.29
N GLN A 219 -5.28 19.10 -3.57
CA GLN A 219 -6.13 18.76 -4.72
C GLN A 219 -6.04 17.28 -5.10
N LEU A 220 -5.10 16.51 -4.54
CA LEU A 220 -4.88 15.12 -4.90
C LEU A 220 -6.13 14.26 -4.70
N LYS A 221 -6.84 14.42 -3.58
CA LYS A 221 -8.06 13.63 -3.32
C LYS A 221 -9.10 13.81 -4.41
N ALA A 222 -9.34 15.04 -4.86
CA ALA A 222 -10.28 15.32 -5.96
C ALA A 222 -9.79 14.71 -7.29
N THR A 223 -8.49 14.83 -7.57
CA THR A 223 -7.88 14.23 -8.77
C THR A 223 -7.99 12.72 -8.77
N MET A 224 -7.81 12.07 -7.62
CA MET A 224 -7.97 10.61 -7.47
C MET A 224 -9.42 10.17 -7.66
N GLN A 225 -10.40 10.92 -7.13
CA GLN A 225 -11.83 10.61 -7.27
C GLN A 225 -12.25 10.52 -8.74
N ILE A 226 -11.73 11.39 -9.60
CA ILE A 226 -12.02 11.39 -11.06
C ILE A 226 -11.07 10.51 -11.86
N GLY A 227 -9.96 10.07 -11.25
CA GLY A 227 -8.87 9.31 -11.85
C GLY A 227 -9.09 7.80 -11.95
N SER A 228 -10.31 7.30 -11.76
CA SER A 228 -10.62 5.86 -11.79
C SER A 228 -10.27 5.18 -13.11
N LYS A 229 -10.36 5.89 -14.25
CA LYS A 229 -9.91 5.38 -15.55
C LYS A 229 -8.39 5.16 -15.63
N ALA A 230 -7.62 5.90 -14.84
CA ALA A 230 -6.17 5.72 -14.72
C ALA A 230 -5.80 4.65 -13.68
N GLY A 231 -6.79 4.03 -13.04
CA GLY A 231 -6.59 2.99 -12.02
C GLY A 231 -6.46 3.55 -10.61
N MET A 232 -6.80 4.81 -10.38
CA MET A 232 -6.81 5.40 -9.04
C MET A 232 -8.11 5.13 -8.31
N CYS A 233 -8.06 4.98 -6.99
CA CYS A 233 -9.23 4.95 -6.13
C CYS A 233 -8.92 5.58 -4.77
N THR A 234 -9.90 6.26 -4.20
CA THR A 234 -9.84 6.69 -2.80
C THR A 234 -10.29 5.55 -1.89
N ILE A 235 -9.91 5.62 -0.62
CA ILE A 235 -10.29 4.60 0.35
C ILE A 235 -11.82 4.49 0.49
N ASP A 236 -12.55 5.60 0.42
CA ASP A 236 -14.02 5.61 0.50
C ASP A 236 -14.64 4.89 -0.71
N GLN A 237 -14.11 5.11 -1.94
CA GLN A 237 -14.53 4.39 -3.13
C GLN A 237 -14.24 2.89 -3.02
N ASN A 238 -13.05 2.53 -2.55
CA ASN A 238 -12.66 1.12 -2.35
C ASN A 238 -13.59 0.42 -1.34
N LEU A 239 -13.86 1.06 -0.20
CA LEU A 239 -14.79 0.51 0.81
C LEU A 239 -16.19 0.32 0.23
N PHE A 240 -16.67 1.25 -0.61
CA PHE A 240 -17.97 1.12 -1.26
C PHE A 240 -18.02 -0.06 -2.24
N GLU A 241 -16.99 -0.22 -3.08
CA GLU A 241 -16.91 -1.35 -4.00
C GLU A 241 -16.81 -2.70 -3.26
N LYS A 242 -16.01 -2.77 -2.19
CA LYS A 242 -15.92 -3.96 -1.33
C LYS A 242 -17.24 -4.30 -0.64
N PHE A 243 -17.98 -3.29 -0.18
CA PHE A 243 -19.32 -3.49 0.34
C PHE A 243 -20.27 -4.07 -0.71
N LYS A 244 -20.31 -3.49 -1.92
CA LYS A 244 -21.12 -4.02 -3.02
C LYS A 244 -20.76 -5.44 -3.42
N ALA A 245 -19.48 -5.78 -3.37
CA ALA A 245 -18.99 -7.12 -3.64
C ALA A 245 -19.24 -8.12 -2.48
N GLY A 246 -19.75 -7.65 -1.34
CA GLY A 246 -20.02 -8.50 -0.16
C GLY A 246 -18.77 -8.88 0.64
N HIS A 247 -17.62 -8.25 0.39
CA HIS A 247 -16.39 -8.52 1.13
C HIS A 247 -16.39 -7.93 2.54
N ILE A 248 -17.13 -6.85 2.76
CA ILE A 248 -17.32 -6.20 4.05
C ILE A 248 -18.81 -5.90 4.28
N THR A 249 -19.21 -5.76 5.55
CA THR A 249 -20.59 -5.38 5.90
C THR A 249 -20.81 -3.88 5.71
N ALA A 250 -22.08 -3.45 5.63
CA ALA A 250 -22.44 -2.03 5.63
C ALA A 250 -21.94 -1.31 6.88
N GLU A 251 -22.03 -1.97 8.04
CA GLU A 251 -21.55 -1.45 9.32
C GLU A 251 -20.04 -1.19 9.26
N THR A 252 -19.24 -2.17 8.79
CA THR A 252 -17.80 -2.00 8.57
C THR A 252 -17.52 -0.84 7.60
N ALA A 253 -18.20 -0.79 6.47
CA ALA A 253 -17.99 0.29 5.50
C ALA A 253 -18.24 1.66 6.12
N LEU A 254 -19.39 1.85 6.79
CA LEU A 254 -19.76 3.12 7.44
C LEU A 254 -18.82 3.52 8.58
N ALA A 255 -18.28 2.56 9.33
CA ALA A 255 -17.35 2.84 10.44
C ALA A 255 -15.99 3.39 9.96
N TYR A 256 -15.55 3.02 8.74
CA TYR A 256 -14.24 3.37 8.22
C TYR A 256 -14.27 4.47 7.14
N MET A 257 -15.43 4.83 6.61
CA MET A 257 -15.61 5.91 5.64
C MET A 257 -15.57 7.30 6.30
N ARG A 258 -15.11 8.27 5.50
CA ARG A 258 -15.06 9.67 5.90
C ARG A 258 -15.83 10.60 4.94
N ASP A 259 -16.04 10.17 3.71
CA ASP A 259 -16.73 10.97 2.69
C ASP A 259 -18.24 10.83 2.85
N THR A 260 -18.90 11.92 3.26
CA THR A 260 -20.34 11.96 3.51
C THR A 260 -21.16 11.60 2.27
N SER A 261 -20.68 11.95 1.07
CA SER A 261 -21.37 11.64 -0.19
C SER A 261 -21.41 10.13 -0.46
N VAL A 262 -20.33 9.43 -0.14
CA VAL A 262 -20.24 7.96 -0.29
C VAL A 262 -21.03 7.25 0.83
N ILE A 263 -21.00 7.80 2.04
CA ILE A 263 -21.84 7.32 3.15
C ILE A 263 -23.33 7.33 2.77
N ASP A 264 -23.81 8.43 2.17
CA ASP A 264 -25.21 8.55 1.72
C ASP A 264 -25.55 7.58 0.58
N GLN A 265 -24.58 7.26 -0.28
CA GLN A 265 -24.74 6.21 -1.31
C GLN A 265 -24.93 4.84 -0.67
N ILE A 266 -24.16 4.47 0.35
CA ILE A 266 -24.34 3.20 1.08
C ILE A 266 -25.72 3.15 1.74
N LYS A 267 -26.12 4.18 2.45
CA LYS A 267 -27.44 4.22 3.11
C LYS A 267 -28.57 4.01 2.11
N LYS A 268 -28.50 4.67 0.95
CA LYS A 268 -29.48 4.47 -0.14
C LYS A 268 -29.44 3.05 -0.69
N TYR A 269 -28.25 2.48 -0.89
CA TYR A 269 -28.11 1.13 -1.41
C TYR A 269 -28.70 0.09 -0.43
N VAL A 270 -28.40 0.21 0.86
CA VAL A 270 -28.95 -0.66 1.91
C VAL A 270 -30.49 -0.57 1.92
N ALA A 271 -31.05 0.63 1.92
CA ALA A 271 -32.50 0.84 1.91
C ALA A 271 -33.18 0.18 0.69
N VAL A 272 -32.56 0.28 -0.49
CA VAL A 272 -33.07 -0.35 -1.72
C VAL A 272 -33.01 -1.88 -1.63
N GLU A 273 -31.92 -2.45 -1.10
CA GLU A 273 -31.78 -3.88 -0.96
C GLU A 273 -32.75 -4.47 0.09
N GLU A 274 -32.98 -3.76 1.19
CA GLU A 274 -33.99 -4.15 2.20
C GLU A 274 -35.40 -4.11 1.59
N ALA A 275 -35.74 -3.07 0.83
CA ALA A 275 -37.01 -2.98 0.14
C ALA A 275 -37.22 -4.14 -0.87
N LYS A 276 -36.19 -4.50 -1.64
CA LYS A 276 -36.23 -5.67 -2.56
C LYS A 276 -36.45 -6.97 -1.79
N LYS A 277 -35.74 -7.19 -0.70
CA LYS A 277 -35.92 -8.39 0.16
C LYS A 277 -37.35 -8.48 0.74
N LEU A 278 -37.92 -7.36 1.17
CA LEU A 278 -39.27 -7.29 1.68
C LEU A 278 -40.32 -7.64 0.60
N VAL A 279 -40.12 -7.13 -0.62
CA VAL A 279 -41.00 -7.44 -1.76
C VAL A 279 -40.89 -8.90 -2.15
N ALA A 280 -39.67 -9.46 -2.21
CA ALA A 280 -39.46 -10.88 -2.51
C ALA A 280 -40.07 -11.81 -1.42
N ALA A 281 -39.95 -11.47 -0.14
CA ALA A 281 -40.54 -12.19 0.95
C ALA A 281 -42.07 -12.18 0.88
N LYS A 282 -42.71 -11.03 0.58
CA LYS A 282 -44.14 -10.90 0.36
C LYS A 282 -44.63 -11.71 -0.84
N ALA A 283 -43.86 -11.76 -1.95
CA ALA A 283 -44.21 -12.56 -3.12
C ALA A 283 -44.12 -14.07 -2.86
N ALA A 284 -43.09 -14.52 -2.10
CA ALA A 284 -42.93 -15.91 -1.69
C ALA A 284 -44.07 -16.38 -0.72
N ALA A 285 -44.49 -15.49 0.17
CA ALA A 285 -45.61 -15.78 1.09
C ALA A 285 -46.98 -15.89 0.36
N LYS A 286 -47.17 -15.11 -0.75
CA LYS A 286 -48.35 -15.23 -1.62
C LYS A 286 -48.40 -16.50 -2.46
N LYS A 287 -47.27 -17.12 -2.78
CA LYS A 287 -47.20 -18.39 -3.55
C LYS A 287 -47.41 -19.65 -2.66
N LYS A 288 -47.38 -19.49 -1.35
CA LYS A 288 -47.62 -20.59 -0.37
C LYS A 288 -49.05 -20.62 0.16
N LYS A 289 -49.90 -19.69 -0.21
CA LYS A 289 -51.35 -19.69 -0.02
C LYS A 289 -52.05 -20.07 -1.33
#